data_81f08fd3bb65527c5eb7b05c96965a7d
#
_entry.id   81f08fd3bb65527c5eb7b05c96965a7d
#
_cell.length_a   1.000
_cell.length_b   1.000
_cell.length_c   1.000
_cell.angle_alpha   90.00
_cell.angle_beta   90.00
_cell.angle_gamma   90.00
#
_symmetry.space_group_name_H-M   'P 1'
#
loop_
_entity.id
_entity.type
_entity.pdbx_description
1 polymer ?
#
loop_
_entity_poly.entity_id
_entity_poly.type
_entity_poly.pdbx_seq_one_letter_code
_entity_poly.pdbx_strand_id
1 'polypeptide(L)'
;MRLIALIPLLLALTACGSSSERPAELAMGPNPPLPEPRKTLFPTVNVAEATGWAPGQMPTPAAGLKVNEFGGGLEHPRWLHVLPNGDVLVAETEKPATGKKGWSIKAVIQKLVMKKAGSGKKPSANRITLLRDADGDGVAEVKTPLITGLFSPFGMAFANNELFVANADDVVAYPFTPGQTSIGVEPRAVTALPSGRNHHWTKSMVASPDGKYLFVGVGSNSNVGENGMEIEKGRAAVWMIDAKSGAYRIFASGLRNPVGIAWNPWSKQLWTAVNERDEIGNDLVPDYMTSLRDGGFYGWPWSYFGQTVDARPKPARPEMVAKAIKPDYALGPHTASLGLTFSEGSALGAQFAQGAFVGQHGSWNRKPASGYKVIFVPFAGAQPSRKPIDVLTGFRVDDIAYGRPVGVIVARDGSLLVADDVGNKVWRVSAATPQPRPMAAQVLPPAVPGR
;
A
#
# COMPACT_ATOMS: atom_id res chain seq x y z
N MET A 1 9.83 50.79 32.49
CA MET A 1 9.04 49.60 32.13
C MET A 1 8.64 49.73 30.67
N ARG A 2 9.30 49.03 29.79
CA ARG A 2 8.92 48.92 28.35
C ARG A 2 8.32 47.54 28.15
N LEU A 3 7.00 47.47 27.93
CA LEU A 3 6.33 46.24 27.49
C LEU A 3 6.75 45.97 26.06
N ILE A 4 7.46 44.88 25.86
CA ILE A 4 7.71 44.30 24.53
C ILE A 4 6.48 43.44 24.21
N ALA A 5 5.67 43.93 23.29
CA ALA A 5 4.56 43.18 22.75
C ALA A 5 5.10 42.02 21.88
N LEU A 6 5.01 40.80 22.37
CA LEU A 6 5.17 39.58 21.56
C LEU A 6 3.93 39.45 20.66
N ILE A 7 4.06 39.92 19.43
CA ILE A 7 3.09 39.64 18.36
C ILE A 7 3.19 38.15 18.03
N PRO A 8 2.09 37.40 18.02
CA PRO A 8 2.14 36.01 17.70
C PRO A 8 2.39 35.84 16.20
N LEU A 9 3.60 35.33 15.87
CA LEU A 9 4.01 34.88 14.53
C LEU A 9 3.35 33.51 14.19
N LEU A 10 2.03 33.42 14.36
CA LEU A 10 1.27 32.20 14.24
C LEU A 10 0.34 32.17 13.02
N LEU A 11 0.52 33.05 12.04
CA LEU A 11 -0.41 33.19 10.90
C LEU A 11 0.31 33.28 9.54
N ALA A 12 1.20 32.38 9.22
CA ALA A 12 1.70 32.24 7.84
C ALA A 12 2.28 30.85 7.53
N LEU A 13 1.68 29.76 8.01
CA LEU A 13 1.96 28.41 7.51
C LEU A 13 0.97 28.00 6.40
N THR A 14 0.34 28.95 5.76
CA THR A 14 -0.40 28.72 4.54
C THR A 14 0.59 28.70 3.36
N ALA A 15 0.96 27.47 2.94
CA ALA A 15 1.43 27.15 1.61
C ALA A 15 2.59 27.97 1.04
N CYS A 16 3.76 27.96 1.67
CA CYS A 16 5.02 28.38 1.02
C CYS A 16 5.67 27.25 0.23
N GLY A 17 4.92 26.54 -0.59
CA GLY A 17 5.42 25.57 -1.57
C GLY A 17 4.95 25.95 -2.97
N SER A 18 5.74 25.66 -4.00
CA SER A 18 5.31 25.84 -5.39
C SER A 18 4.11 24.95 -5.68
N SER A 19 3.18 25.44 -6.52
CA SER A 19 2.16 24.60 -7.12
C SER A 19 2.70 23.94 -8.39
N SER A 20 2.24 22.74 -8.72
CA SER A 20 2.43 22.15 -10.02
C SER A 20 1.41 22.72 -11.01
N GLU A 21 1.85 23.04 -12.21
CA GLU A 21 0.99 23.37 -13.34
C GLU A 21 0.64 22.12 -14.16
N ARG A 22 1.23 20.96 -13.82
CA ARG A 22 1.06 19.71 -14.56
C ARG A 22 0.05 18.81 -13.87
N PRO A 23 -0.98 18.32 -14.59
CA PRO A 23 -1.83 17.23 -14.08
C PRO A 23 -0.98 16.00 -13.73
N ALA A 24 -1.31 15.33 -12.60
CA ALA A 24 -0.57 14.16 -12.16
C ALA A 24 -0.64 12.99 -13.16
N GLU A 25 -1.72 12.93 -13.92
CA GLU A 25 -2.00 11.90 -14.94
C GLU A 25 -1.02 11.95 -16.13
N LEU A 26 -0.37 13.10 -16.38
CA LEU A 26 0.70 13.20 -17.40
C LEU A 26 1.95 12.41 -17.02
N ALA A 27 2.17 12.21 -15.71
CA ALA A 27 3.29 11.43 -15.20
C ALA A 27 2.90 9.96 -14.93
N MET A 28 1.82 9.44 -15.54
CA MET A 28 1.41 8.05 -15.49
C MET A 28 1.71 7.34 -16.80
N GLY A 29 2.13 6.07 -16.71
CA GLY A 29 2.41 5.24 -17.88
C GLY A 29 3.80 4.62 -17.88
N PRO A 30 4.16 3.86 -18.93
CA PRO A 30 5.45 3.15 -19.01
C PRO A 30 6.64 4.09 -19.26
N ASN A 31 6.39 5.28 -19.84
CA ASN A 31 7.40 6.28 -20.16
C ASN A 31 6.94 7.68 -19.71
N PRO A 32 6.84 7.95 -18.40
CA PRO A 32 6.43 9.24 -17.90
C PRO A 32 7.48 10.31 -18.22
N PRO A 33 7.10 11.55 -18.49
CA PRO A 33 8.03 12.65 -18.50
C PRO A 33 8.56 12.89 -17.08
N LEU A 34 9.88 12.90 -16.93
CA LEU A 34 10.55 13.22 -15.67
C LEU A 34 11.10 14.65 -15.77
N PRO A 35 10.49 15.64 -15.11
CA PRO A 35 11.01 17.01 -15.11
C PRO A 35 12.29 17.12 -14.28
N GLU A 36 13.01 18.24 -14.45
CA GLU A 36 14.18 18.52 -13.64
C GLU A 36 13.80 18.66 -12.14
N PRO A 37 14.63 18.11 -11.23
CA PRO A 37 14.42 18.23 -9.80
C PRO A 37 14.38 19.69 -9.32
N ARG A 38 13.34 20.08 -8.59
CA ARG A 38 13.21 21.42 -8.01
C ARG A 38 13.51 21.37 -6.52
N LYS A 39 14.62 21.98 -6.10
CA LYS A 39 14.93 22.19 -4.68
C LYS A 39 14.25 23.48 -4.24
N THR A 40 13.38 23.38 -3.26
CA THR A 40 12.78 24.54 -2.57
C THR A 40 13.31 24.65 -1.16
N LEU A 41 13.46 25.87 -0.64
CA LEU A 41 13.87 26.09 0.77
C LEU A 41 12.90 25.43 1.76
N PHE A 42 11.62 25.40 1.40
CA PHE A 42 10.57 24.74 2.17
C PHE A 42 9.86 23.72 1.26
N PRO A 43 9.73 22.45 1.67
CA PRO A 43 8.96 21.49 0.93
C PRO A 43 7.49 21.89 0.86
N THR A 44 6.82 21.59 -0.24
CA THR A 44 5.36 21.75 -0.34
C THR A 44 4.70 20.87 0.73
N VAL A 45 3.80 21.46 1.51
CA VAL A 45 2.94 20.76 2.47
C VAL A 45 1.50 21.08 2.09
N ASN A 46 0.75 20.05 1.68
CA ASN A 46 -0.65 20.19 1.27
C ASN A 46 -1.44 18.98 1.78
N VAL A 47 -1.84 19.04 3.05
CA VAL A 47 -2.48 17.95 3.76
C VAL A 47 -3.97 18.21 3.88
N ALA A 48 -4.77 17.33 3.28
CA ALA A 48 -6.21 17.31 3.49
C ALA A 48 -6.54 16.92 4.94
N GLU A 49 -7.54 17.57 5.51
CA GLU A 49 -8.02 17.27 6.86
C GLU A 49 -8.84 15.98 6.84
N ALA A 50 -8.43 15.00 7.64
CA ALA A 50 -9.13 13.72 7.74
C ALA A 50 -10.33 13.85 8.69
N THR A 51 -11.54 13.76 8.12
CA THR A 51 -12.81 13.86 8.86
C THR A 51 -13.57 12.54 8.97
N GLY A 52 -13.36 11.62 8.03
CA GLY A 52 -14.22 10.45 7.86
C GLY A 52 -15.53 10.78 7.12
N TRP A 53 -16.29 9.76 6.81
CA TRP A 53 -17.56 9.85 6.07
C TRP A 53 -18.73 10.18 7.01
N ALA A 54 -19.59 11.11 6.61
CA ALA A 54 -20.87 11.32 7.28
C ALA A 54 -21.82 10.12 7.04
N PRO A 55 -22.83 9.92 7.89
CA PRO A 55 -23.87 8.91 7.65
C PRO A 55 -24.46 9.00 6.25
N GLY A 56 -24.48 7.87 5.51
CA GLY A 56 -24.98 7.81 4.14
C GLY A 56 -24.04 8.35 3.05
N GLN A 57 -22.95 8.98 3.42
CA GLN A 57 -21.92 9.42 2.47
C GLN A 57 -21.01 8.26 2.08
N MET A 58 -20.64 8.18 0.80
CA MET A 58 -19.79 7.13 0.26
C MET A 58 -18.95 7.64 -0.92
N PRO A 59 -17.85 6.97 -1.28
CA PRO A 59 -17.08 7.31 -2.47
C PRO A 59 -17.89 7.09 -3.75
N THR A 60 -17.45 7.71 -4.84
CA THR A 60 -18.13 7.70 -6.15
C THR A 60 -17.53 6.59 -7.02
N PRO A 61 -18.29 5.56 -7.39
CA PRO A 61 -17.84 4.51 -8.30
C PRO A 61 -17.83 4.99 -9.76
N ALA A 62 -17.00 4.35 -10.59
CA ALA A 62 -17.03 4.53 -12.03
C ALA A 62 -18.37 4.13 -12.64
N ALA A 63 -18.66 4.65 -13.83
CA ALA A 63 -19.88 4.30 -14.57
C ALA A 63 -19.99 2.77 -14.78
N GLY A 64 -21.17 2.22 -14.54
CA GLY A 64 -21.44 0.78 -14.58
C GLY A 64 -21.05 0.01 -13.32
N LEU A 65 -20.52 0.69 -12.29
CA LEU A 65 -20.24 0.12 -10.98
C LEU A 65 -21.16 0.70 -9.91
N LYS A 66 -21.26 0.01 -8.79
CA LYS A 66 -21.89 0.46 -7.55
C LYS A 66 -20.94 0.23 -6.38
N VAL A 67 -21.10 1.00 -5.31
CA VAL A 67 -20.34 0.88 -4.07
C VAL A 67 -21.29 0.75 -2.89
N ASN A 68 -20.95 -0.07 -1.93
CA ASN A 68 -21.60 -0.15 -0.62
C ASN A 68 -20.54 -0.37 0.47
N GLU A 69 -20.91 -0.13 1.72
CA GLU A 69 -20.12 -0.53 2.86
C GLU A 69 -20.14 -2.05 2.99
N PHE A 70 -18.99 -2.71 2.96
CA PHE A 70 -18.85 -4.14 3.25
C PHE A 70 -18.77 -4.39 4.76
N GLY A 71 -17.98 -3.57 5.46
CA GLY A 71 -17.88 -3.63 6.92
C GLY A 71 -17.39 -2.30 7.48
N GLY A 72 -18.06 -1.82 8.51
CA GLY A 72 -17.77 -0.55 9.16
C GLY A 72 -17.45 -0.69 10.64
N GLY A 73 -17.18 0.46 11.29
CA GLY A 73 -16.82 0.51 12.71
C GLY A 73 -15.51 -0.23 13.02
N LEU A 74 -14.58 -0.19 12.07
CA LEU A 74 -13.22 -0.67 12.21
C LEU A 74 -12.31 0.43 12.80
N GLU A 75 -11.10 0.07 13.19
CA GLU A 75 -10.10 1.01 13.69
C GLU A 75 -8.89 1.05 12.77
N HIS A 76 -8.89 2.02 11.84
CA HIS A 76 -7.79 2.24 10.90
C HIS A 76 -7.46 0.98 10.06
N PRO A 77 -8.43 0.42 9.29
CA PRO A 77 -8.22 -0.76 8.47
C PRO A 77 -7.25 -0.45 7.33
N ARG A 78 -6.19 -1.26 7.20
CA ARG A 78 -5.12 -0.97 6.24
C ARG A 78 -4.93 -2.06 5.21
N TRP A 79 -5.00 -3.31 5.60
CA TRP A 79 -4.70 -4.41 4.69
C TRP A 79 -5.78 -5.46 4.72
N LEU A 80 -5.96 -6.14 3.60
CA LEU A 80 -7.02 -7.12 3.40
C LEU A 80 -6.42 -8.45 2.93
N HIS A 81 -7.02 -9.55 3.35
CA HIS A 81 -6.75 -10.88 2.84
C HIS A 81 -8.05 -11.67 2.75
N VAL A 82 -8.31 -12.29 1.59
CA VAL A 82 -9.50 -13.12 1.37
C VAL A 82 -9.14 -14.58 1.56
N LEU A 83 -9.80 -15.25 2.49
CA LEU A 83 -9.62 -16.66 2.77
C LEU A 83 -10.32 -17.56 1.74
N PRO A 84 -9.90 -18.85 1.60
CA PRO A 84 -10.52 -19.79 0.66
C PRO A 84 -12.03 -19.98 0.83
N ASN A 85 -12.58 -19.79 2.02
CA ASN A 85 -14.03 -19.88 2.30
C ASN A 85 -14.79 -18.55 2.00
N GLY A 86 -14.08 -17.46 1.68
CA GLY A 86 -14.67 -16.15 1.38
C GLY A 86 -14.60 -15.15 2.54
N ASP A 87 -14.25 -15.57 3.74
CA ASP A 87 -14.01 -14.65 4.85
C ASP A 87 -12.93 -13.64 4.49
N VAL A 88 -13.07 -12.42 4.98
CA VAL A 88 -12.14 -11.32 4.74
C VAL A 88 -11.43 -10.96 6.04
N LEU A 89 -10.12 -11.06 6.04
CA LEU A 89 -9.28 -10.62 7.15
C LEU A 89 -8.85 -9.17 6.93
N VAL A 90 -8.96 -8.36 7.98
CA VAL A 90 -8.63 -6.94 7.98
C VAL A 90 -7.56 -6.67 9.03
N ALA A 91 -6.41 -6.15 8.61
CA ALA A 91 -5.42 -5.61 9.54
C ALA A 91 -5.85 -4.22 10.01
N GLU A 92 -6.24 -4.12 11.27
CA GLU A 92 -6.54 -2.85 11.94
C GLU A 92 -5.30 -2.38 12.69
N THR A 93 -4.65 -1.34 12.15
CA THR A 93 -3.27 -1.06 12.50
C THR A 93 -2.88 0.40 12.28
N GLU A 94 -2.01 0.90 13.12
CA GLU A 94 -1.40 2.22 13.02
C GLU A 94 0.13 2.07 13.18
N LYS A 95 0.87 3.11 12.81
CA LYS A 95 2.32 3.14 12.95
C LYS A 95 2.75 2.83 14.39
N PRO A 96 3.73 1.91 14.60
CA PRO A 96 4.21 1.62 15.95
C PRO A 96 4.73 2.87 16.63
N ALA A 97 4.46 3.02 17.92
CA ALA A 97 5.07 4.06 18.72
C ALA A 97 6.60 3.90 18.71
N THR A 98 7.29 4.81 18.06
CA THR A 98 8.76 4.83 18.09
C THR A 98 9.22 5.46 19.40
N GLY A 99 10.25 4.87 20.04
CA GLY A 99 10.88 5.42 21.25
C GLY A 99 11.26 6.90 21.12
N LYS A 100 11.67 7.54 22.22
CA LYS A 100 11.91 9.00 22.35
C LYS A 100 12.62 9.57 21.10
N LYS A 101 11.89 10.29 20.26
CA LYS A 101 12.47 11.10 19.19
C LYS A 101 13.13 12.32 19.84
N GLY A 102 14.37 12.62 19.46
CA GLY A 102 14.99 13.90 19.79
C GLY A 102 14.08 15.05 19.37
N TRP A 103 13.97 16.08 20.19
CA TRP A 103 13.16 17.26 19.89
C TRP A 103 13.76 17.99 18.67
N SER A 104 12.99 18.16 17.61
CA SER A 104 13.34 19.01 16.47
C SER A 104 12.10 19.68 15.92
N ILE A 105 12.24 20.90 15.41
CA ILE A 105 11.14 21.67 14.79
C ILE A 105 10.51 20.86 13.64
N LYS A 106 11.34 20.19 12.81
CA LYS A 106 10.89 19.30 11.71
C LYS A 106 10.01 18.16 12.25
N ALA A 107 10.37 17.55 13.38
CA ALA A 107 9.60 16.46 13.98
C ALA A 107 8.24 16.94 14.53
N VAL A 108 8.18 18.15 15.10
CA VAL A 108 6.93 18.76 15.60
C VAL A 108 5.99 19.05 14.42
N ILE A 109 6.50 19.70 13.36
CA ILE A 109 5.72 19.99 12.15
C ILE A 109 5.21 18.69 11.53
N GLN A 110 6.07 17.67 11.37
CA GLN A 110 5.69 16.37 10.84
C GLN A 110 4.58 15.72 11.67
N LYS A 111 4.66 15.80 13.00
CA LYS A 111 3.62 15.27 13.90
C LYS A 111 2.28 15.98 13.70
N LEU A 112 2.27 17.30 13.58
CA LEU A 112 1.05 18.09 13.32
C LEU A 112 0.44 17.73 11.95
N VAL A 113 1.27 17.65 10.91
CA VAL A 113 0.88 17.25 9.55
C VAL A 113 0.25 15.86 9.56
N MET A 114 0.90 14.87 10.19
CA MET A 114 0.39 13.50 10.27
C MET A 114 -0.93 13.42 11.05
N LYS A 115 -1.06 14.18 12.15
CA LYS A 115 -2.30 14.24 12.92
C LYS A 115 -3.46 14.82 12.09
N LYS A 116 -3.20 15.89 11.31
CA LYS A 116 -4.19 16.44 10.37
C LYS A 116 -4.60 15.42 9.32
N ALA A 117 -3.66 14.63 8.82
CA ALA A 117 -3.89 13.55 7.85
C ALA A 117 -4.65 12.33 8.41
N GLY A 118 -4.99 12.32 9.69
CA GLY A 118 -5.72 11.22 10.34
C GLY A 118 -4.87 10.22 11.09
N SER A 119 -3.55 10.20 10.89
CA SER A 119 -2.63 9.26 11.56
C SER A 119 -2.31 9.67 13.00
N GLY A 120 -2.19 8.68 13.90
CA GLY A 120 -1.81 8.91 15.31
C GLY A 120 -2.87 9.62 16.14
N LYS A 121 -4.14 9.61 15.73
CA LYS A 121 -5.26 10.12 16.53
C LYS A 121 -5.62 9.17 17.67
N LYS A 122 -5.46 7.85 17.45
CA LYS A 122 -5.67 6.77 18.43
C LYS A 122 -4.46 5.83 18.44
N PRO A 123 -4.24 5.07 19.53
CA PRO A 123 -3.29 3.96 19.51
C PRO A 123 -3.66 2.94 18.43
N SER A 124 -2.69 2.17 17.93
CA SER A 124 -2.95 1.05 17.02
C SER A 124 -3.84 0.01 17.67
N ALA A 125 -4.86 -0.47 16.96
CA ALA A 125 -5.73 -1.55 17.42
C ALA A 125 -4.96 -2.89 17.54
N ASN A 126 -3.86 -3.06 16.79
CA ASN A 126 -2.96 -4.19 16.87
C ASN A 126 -3.68 -5.55 16.76
N ARG A 127 -4.61 -5.66 15.83
CA ARG A 127 -5.43 -6.86 15.64
C ARG A 127 -5.69 -7.18 14.17
N ILE A 128 -6.03 -8.43 13.93
CA ILE A 128 -6.67 -8.89 12.70
C ILE A 128 -8.14 -9.14 13.01
N THR A 129 -9.03 -8.47 12.26
CA THR A 129 -10.49 -8.65 12.38
C THR A 129 -10.98 -9.48 11.20
N LEU A 130 -11.83 -10.47 11.49
CA LEU A 130 -12.53 -11.26 10.49
C LEU A 130 -13.87 -10.60 10.18
N LEU A 131 -14.13 -10.43 8.89
CA LEU A 131 -15.43 -10.05 8.34
C LEU A 131 -15.97 -11.22 7.52
N ARG A 132 -17.25 -11.57 7.71
CA ARG A 132 -17.95 -12.59 6.93
C ARG A 132 -19.31 -12.06 6.49
N ASP A 133 -19.53 -12.11 5.19
CA ASP A 133 -20.82 -11.97 4.54
C ASP A 133 -21.47 -13.35 4.56
N ALA A 134 -22.44 -13.55 5.45
CA ALA A 134 -22.98 -14.87 5.74
C ALA A 134 -24.13 -15.25 4.82
N ASP A 135 -24.88 -14.27 4.29
CA ASP A 135 -26.03 -14.48 3.41
C ASP A 135 -25.76 -14.12 1.94
N GLY A 136 -24.58 -13.53 1.64
CA GLY A 136 -24.13 -13.24 0.28
C GLY A 136 -24.69 -11.94 -0.29
N ASP A 137 -25.18 -11.01 0.54
CA ASP A 137 -25.76 -9.75 0.10
C ASP A 137 -24.69 -8.66 -0.18
N GLY A 138 -23.45 -8.91 0.23
CA GLY A 138 -22.32 -8.00 0.05
C GLY A 138 -22.08 -7.05 1.21
N VAL A 139 -22.63 -7.37 2.39
CA VAL A 139 -22.37 -6.73 3.67
C VAL A 139 -21.90 -7.82 4.65
N ALA A 140 -21.00 -7.51 5.54
CA ALA A 140 -20.51 -8.48 6.52
C ALA A 140 -21.32 -8.39 7.82
N GLU A 141 -22.14 -9.41 8.12
CA GLU A 141 -22.90 -9.54 9.37
C GLU A 141 -22.00 -9.97 10.53
N VAL A 142 -21.00 -10.79 10.24
CA VAL A 142 -20.02 -11.21 11.26
C VAL A 142 -18.81 -10.33 11.22
N LYS A 143 -18.56 -9.66 12.34
CA LYS A 143 -17.34 -8.88 12.59
C LYS A 143 -16.77 -9.26 13.94
N THR A 144 -15.61 -9.92 13.95
CA THR A 144 -14.99 -10.40 15.19
C THR A 144 -13.47 -10.26 15.15
N PRO A 145 -12.82 -9.87 16.26
CA PRO A 145 -11.37 -9.95 16.36
C PRO A 145 -10.91 -11.42 16.26
N LEU A 146 -10.18 -11.75 15.19
CA LEU A 146 -9.61 -13.08 14.99
C LEU A 146 -8.34 -13.27 15.83
N ILE A 147 -7.48 -12.25 15.84
CA ILE A 147 -6.21 -12.22 16.59
C ILE A 147 -6.04 -10.82 17.18
N THR A 148 -5.62 -10.74 18.44
CA THR A 148 -5.32 -9.48 19.14
C THR A 148 -3.90 -9.50 19.70
N GLY A 149 -3.42 -8.35 20.19
CA GLY A 149 -2.11 -8.26 20.85
C GLY A 149 -0.92 -8.34 19.91
N LEU A 150 -1.13 -8.10 18.59
CA LEU A 150 -0.09 -8.06 17.60
C LEU A 150 0.72 -6.74 17.68
N PHE A 151 1.82 -6.65 16.93
CA PHE A 151 2.64 -5.44 16.90
C PHE A 151 2.57 -4.76 15.54
N SER A 152 1.59 -3.85 15.38
CA SER A 152 1.30 -3.14 14.12
C SER A 152 1.27 -4.11 12.93
N PRO A 153 0.35 -5.11 12.91
CA PRO A 153 0.26 -6.11 11.86
C PRO A 153 -0.11 -5.47 10.53
N PHE A 154 0.35 -6.05 9.42
CA PHE A 154 0.01 -5.54 8.10
C PHE A 154 -0.25 -6.66 7.09
N GLY A 155 0.78 -7.34 6.61
CA GLY A 155 0.67 -8.40 5.62
C GLY A 155 0.10 -9.68 6.21
N MET A 156 -0.72 -10.37 5.43
CA MET A 156 -1.30 -11.65 5.78
C MET A 156 -1.18 -12.61 4.60
N ALA A 157 -0.97 -13.88 4.87
CA ALA A 157 -1.03 -14.94 3.86
C ALA A 157 -1.54 -16.23 4.52
N PHE A 158 -2.37 -16.97 3.80
CA PHE A 158 -2.82 -18.29 4.22
C PHE A 158 -2.19 -19.36 3.32
N ALA A 159 -1.44 -20.28 3.90
CA ALA A 159 -0.81 -21.38 3.20
C ALA A 159 -0.56 -22.56 4.18
N ASN A 160 -0.59 -23.79 3.68
CA ASN A 160 -0.24 -24.99 4.47
C ASN A 160 -1.02 -25.12 5.79
N ASN A 161 -2.30 -24.71 5.84
CA ASN A 161 -3.13 -24.64 7.05
C ASN A 161 -2.55 -23.74 8.17
N GLU A 162 -1.73 -22.77 7.80
CA GLU A 162 -1.24 -21.71 8.70
C GLU A 162 -1.66 -20.33 8.15
N LEU A 163 -2.07 -19.46 9.07
CA LEU A 163 -2.22 -18.04 8.81
C LEU A 163 -0.93 -17.33 9.23
N PHE A 164 -0.21 -16.82 8.24
CA PHE A 164 0.99 -16.00 8.45
C PHE A 164 0.59 -14.54 8.61
N VAL A 165 1.16 -13.86 9.60
CA VAL A 165 0.98 -12.43 9.86
C VAL A 165 2.35 -11.76 9.91
N ALA A 166 2.54 -10.72 9.11
CA ALA A 166 3.72 -9.86 9.17
C ALA A 166 3.42 -8.65 10.06
N ASN A 167 4.01 -8.63 11.23
CA ASN A 167 4.07 -7.50 12.14
C ASN A 167 5.11 -6.47 11.67
N ALA A 168 5.22 -5.35 12.37
CA ALA A 168 6.22 -4.32 12.05
C ALA A 168 7.68 -4.77 12.25
N ASP A 169 7.92 -5.87 12.98
CA ASP A 169 9.24 -6.34 13.40
C ASP A 169 9.48 -7.84 13.20
N ASP A 170 8.47 -8.63 12.87
CA ASP A 170 8.60 -10.07 12.62
C ASP A 170 7.53 -10.63 11.66
N VAL A 171 7.66 -11.91 11.35
CA VAL A 171 6.63 -12.75 10.75
C VAL A 171 6.33 -13.88 11.72
N VAL A 172 5.05 -14.08 12.01
CA VAL A 172 4.53 -15.16 12.87
C VAL A 172 3.53 -16.01 12.09
N ALA A 173 3.34 -17.27 12.51
CA ALA A 173 2.40 -18.21 11.90
C ALA A 173 1.50 -18.84 12.97
N TYR A 174 0.22 -18.90 12.66
CA TYR A 174 -0.81 -19.51 13.51
C TYR A 174 -1.39 -20.74 12.81
N PRO A 175 -1.51 -21.90 13.46
CA PRO A 175 -2.39 -22.96 12.98
C PRO A 175 -3.80 -22.42 12.79
N PHE A 176 -4.35 -22.58 11.59
CA PHE A 176 -5.64 -21.98 11.25
C PHE A 176 -6.41 -22.81 10.23
N THR A 177 -7.71 -22.96 10.51
CA THR A 177 -8.66 -23.57 9.58
C THR A 177 -9.70 -22.53 9.18
N PRO A 178 -9.90 -22.26 7.88
CA PRO A 178 -10.93 -21.35 7.40
C PRO A 178 -12.30 -21.72 7.99
N GLY A 179 -13.02 -20.71 8.49
CA GLY A 179 -14.27 -20.88 9.23
C GLY A 179 -14.16 -20.59 10.72
N GLN A 180 -12.96 -20.71 11.31
CA GLN A 180 -12.70 -20.25 12.68
C GLN A 180 -12.89 -18.74 12.79
N THR A 181 -13.43 -18.30 13.92
CA THR A 181 -13.70 -16.88 14.22
C THR A 181 -12.80 -16.31 15.31
N SER A 182 -11.93 -17.11 15.88
CA SER A 182 -10.91 -16.70 16.85
C SER A 182 -9.71 -17.66 16.83
N ILE A 183 -8.52 -17.12 17.13
CA ILE A 183 -7.28 -17.89 17.32
C ILE A 183 -6.78 -17.58 18.72
N GLY A 184 -6.80 -18.61 19.61
CA GLY A 184 -6.38 -18.49 21.02
C GLY A 184 -5.09 -19.24 21.33
N VAL A 185 -4.31 -19.62 20.33
CA VAL A 185 -3.02 -20.33 20.48
C VAL A 185 -1.86 -19.37 20.22
N GLU A 186 -0.73 -19.63 20.90
CA GLU A 186 0.50 -18.88 20.64
C GLU A 186 1.03 -19.13 19.22
N PRO A 187 1.55 -18.11 18.56
CA PRO A 187 2.09 -18.28 17.21
C PRO A 187 3.46 -18.96 17.23
N ARG A 188 3.76 -19.61 16.12
CA ARG A 188 5.13 -20.00 15.78
C ARG A 188 5.87 -18.77 15.23
N ALA A 189 7.03 -18.44 15.80
CA ALA A 189 7.93 -17.45 15.19
C ALA A 189 8.45 -18.00 13.86
N VAL A 190 8.40 -17.18 12.82
CA VAL A 190 8.94 -17.50 11.48
C VAL A 190 10.29 -16.82 11.30
N THR A 191 10.34 -15.50 11.30
CA THR A 191 11.59 -14.74 11.16
C THR A 191 11.45 -13.30 11.68
N ALA A 192 12.55 -12.73 12.19
CA ALA A 192 12.58 -11.33 12.55
C ALA A 192 12.73 -10.46 11.29
N LEU A 193 12.11 -9.29 11.31
CA LEU A 193 12.20 -8.28 10.25
C LEU A 193 12.90 -7.02 10.76
N PRO A 194 13.52 -6.22 9.88
CA PRO A 194 14.10 -4.96 10.25
C PRO A 194 13.09 -4.05 10.98
N SER A 195 13.42 -3.62 12.19
CA SER A 195 12.56 -2.87 13.12
C SER A 195 13.26 -1.63 13.68
N GLY A 196 12.88 -1.17 14.85
CA GLY A 196 13.48 0.00 15.53
C GLY A 196 12.96 1.31 14.97
N ARG A 197 13.82 2.15 14.35
CA ARG A 197 13.40 3.39 13.71
C ARG A 197 12.63 3.15 12.40
N ASN A 198 11.49 2.60 12.47
CA ASN A 198 10.70 2.09 11.37
C ASN A 198 9.96 3.22 10.61
N HIS A 199 10.63 3.96 9.72
CA HIS A 199 10.02 5.07 8.98
C HIS A 199 8.89 4.56 8.08
N HIS A 200 9.19 3.61 7.19
CA HIS A 200 8.22 2.83 6.45
C HIS A 200 8.04 1.50 7.19
N TRP A 201 7.02 1.45 8.02
CA TRP A 201 6.83 0.36 8.99
C TRP A 201 6.03 -0.83 8.46
N THR A 202 5.24 -0.61 7.43
CA THR A 202 4.39 -1.64 6.83
C THR A 202 5.22 -2.81 6.28
N LYS A 203 4.70 -4.02 6.45
CA LYS A 203 5.29 -5.28 6.01
C LYS A 203 4.23 -6.06 5.25
N SER A 204 3.93 -5.65 4.00
CA SER A 204 3.02 -6.40 3.14
C SER A 204 3.59 -7.78 2.82
N MET A 205 2.73 -8.76 2.62
CA MET A 205 3.14 -10.15 2.41
C MET A 205 2.21 -10.87 1.45
N VAL A 206 2.80 -11.77 0.66
CA VAL A 206 2.07 -12.77 -0.13
C VAL A 206 2.83 -14.08 -0.12
N ALA A 207 2.11 -15.21 -0.11
CA ALA A 207 2.72 -16.53 -0.26
C ALA A 207 3.01 -16.84 -1.74
N SER A 208 4.01 -17.70 -1.99
CA SER A 208 4.16 -18.33 -3.31
C SER A 208 2.95 -19.26 -3.60
N PRO A 209 2.62 -19.50 -4.87
CA PRO A 209 1.48 -20.36 -5.23
C PRO A 209 1.54 -21.77 -4.65
N ASP A 210 2.74 -22.30 -4.40
CA ASP A 210 2.97 -23.60 -3.77
C ASP A 210 3.02 -23.55 -2.24
N GLY A 211 2.85 -22.36 -1.64
CA GLY A 211 2.89 -22.14 -0.19
C GLY A 211 4.27 -22.30 0.45
N LYS A 212 5.34 -22.52 -0.33
CA LYS A 212 6.68 -22.78 0.20
C LYS A 212 7.38 -21.53 0.69
N TYR A 213 7.14 -20.41 0.04
CA TYR A 213 7.80 -19.13 0.34
C TYR A 213 6.81 -18.02 0.64
N LEU A 214 7.24 -17.10 1.49
CA LEU A 214 6.58 -15.83 1.76
C LEU A 214 7.42 -14.70 1.16
N PHE A 215 6.79 -13.77 0.46
CA PHE A 215 7.44 -12.58 -0.05
C PHE A 215 6.97 -11.36 0.75
N VAL A 216 7.92 -10.68 1.41
CA VAL A 216 7.62 -9.60 2.36
C VAL A 216 8.26 -8.30 1.89
N GLY A 217 7.45 -7.25 1.74
CA GLY A 217 7.92 -5.90 1.45
C GLY A 217 8.45 -5.21 2.69
N VAL A 218 9.69 -4.73 2.64
CA VAL A 218 10.35 -4.02 3.73
C VAL A 218 10.80 -2.64 3.24
N GLY A 219 10.07 -1.60 3.60
CA GLY A 219 10.37 -0.23 3.18
C GLY A 219 11.65 0.33 3.83
N SER A 220 12.20 1.37 3.22
CA SER A 220 13.37 2.09 3.72
C SER A 220 13.11 2.74 5.08
N ASN A 221 14.18 3.05 5.81
CA ASN A 221 14.12 3.78 7.07
C ASN A 221 14.25 5.31 6.91
N SER A 222 14.42 5.76 5.69
CA SER A 222 14.67 7.16 5.37
C SER A 222 14.06 7.52 4.00
N ASN A 223 14.10 8.79 3.64
CA ASN A 223 13.64 9.25 2.32
C ASN A 223 14.64 8.85 1.22
N VAL A 224 15.92 9.11 1.44
CA VAL A 224 16.99 8.90 0.44
C VAL A 224 18.31 8.40 1.05
N GLY A 225 18.28 7.72 2.20
CA GLY A 225 19.47 7.25 2.90
C GLY A 225 20.13 8.31 3.80
N GLU A 226 19.43 9.40 4.11
CA GLU A 226 19.95 10.53 4.91
C GLU A 226 20.33 10.18 6.35
N ASN A 227 19.90 9.01 6.83
CA ASN A 227 20.26 8.52 8.17
C ASN A 227 21.44 7.54 8.17
N GLY A 228 22.12 7.38 7.02
CA GLY A 228 23.19 6.41 6.81
C GLY A 228 22.71 5.08 6.26
N MET A 229 23.55 4.42 5.48
CA MET A 229 23.17 3.17 4.79
C MET A 229 23.16 1.94 5.71
N GLU A 230 23.84 1.98 6.85
CA GLU A 230 23.85 0.87 7.81
C GLU A 230 22.47 0.56 8.38
N ILE A 231 21.67 1.59 8.66
CA ILE A 231 20.30 1.40 9.17
C ILE A 231 19.32 0.99 8.07
N GLU A 232 19.72 1.00 6.81
CA GLU A 232 18.96 0.54 5.65
C GLU A 232 19.24 -0.94 5.31
N LYS A 233 20.14 -1.59 6.05
CA LYS A 233 20.46 -3.01 5.82
C LYS A 233 19.21 -3.88 5.90
N GLY A 234 18.95 -4.66 4.82
CA GLY A 234 17.74 -5.47 4.68
C GLY A 234 16.46 -4.67 4.38
N ARG A 235 16.55 -3.36 4.15
CA ARG A 235 15.41 -2.49 3.85
C ARG A 235 15.40 -2.07 2.37
N ALA A 236 14.37 -1.32 1.99
CA ALA A 236 14.09 -0.95 0.59
C ALA A 236 14.14 -2.17 -0.33
N ALA A 237 13.46 -3.25 0.08
CA ALA A 237 13.63 -4.58 -0.49
C ALA A 237 12.36 -5.42 -0.36
N VAL A 238 12.29 -6.47 -1.18
CA VAL A 238 11.37 -7.59 -0.98
C VAL A 238 12.20 -8.80 -0.52
N TRP A 239 11.82 -9.36 0.62
CA TRP A 239 12.41 -10.56 1.18
C TRP A 239 11.69 -11.80 0.65
N MET A 240 12.42 -12.87 0.41
CA MET A 240 11.90 -14.22 0.18
C MET A 240 12.25 -15.06 1.41
N ILE A 241 11.24 -15.59 2.09
CA ILE A 241 11.36 -16.31 3.35
C ILE A 241 10.81 -17.71 3.14
N ASP A 242 11.54 -18.74 3.51
CA ASP A 242 11.02 -20.12 3.56
C ASP A 242 9.97 -20.21 4.68
N ALA A 243 8.73 -20.56 4.34
CA ALA A 243 7.60 -20.51 5.26
C ALA A 243 7.73 -21.49 6.44
N LYS A 244 8.48 -22.59 6.27
CA LYS A 244 8.68 -23.63 7.27
C LYS A 244 9.87 -23.33 8.19
N SER A 245 11.02 -23.01 7.62
CA SER A 245 12.27 -22.82 8.36
C SER A 245 12.52 -21.39 8.82
N GLY A 246 11.87 -20.40 8.18
CA GLY A 246 12.13 -18.97 8.41
C GLY A 246 13.44 -18.46 7.78
N ALA A 247 14.19 -19.32 7.09
CA ALA A 247 15.38 -18.91 6.35
C ALA A 247 15.01 -17.89 5.27
N TYR A 248 15.80 -16.84 5.10
CA TYR A 248 15.46 -15.76 4.18
C TYR A 248 16.65 -15.29 3.33
N ARG A 249 16.32 -14.65 2.24
CA ARG A 249 17.22 -13.84 1.41
C ARG A 249 16.51 -12.63 0.83
N ILE A 250 17.27 -11.66 0.37
CA ILE A 250 16.72 -10.56 -0.41
C ILE A 250 16.37 -11.08 -1.81
N PHE A 251 15.10 -10.93 -2.20
CA PHE A 251 14.63 -11.27 -3.54
C PHE A 251 14.86 -10.13 -4.52
N ALA A 252 14.51 -8.90 -4.15
CA ALA A 252 14.73 -7.69 -4.93
C ALA A 252 15.05 -6.51 -4.03
N SER A 253 15.82 -5.54 -4.49
CA SER A 253 16.29 -4.40 -3.70
C SER A 253 16.22 -3.08 -4.47
N GLY A 254 16.48 -1.96 -3.78
CA GLY A 254 16.39 -0.63 -4.37
C GLY A 254 14.94 -0.16 -4.58
N LEU A 255 14.00 -0.72 -3.83
CA LEU A 255 12.57 -0.40 -3.81
C LEU A 255 12.28 0.45 -2.57
N ARG A 256 12.14 1.77 -2.70
CA ARG A 256 12.05 2.66 -1.53
C ARG A 256 11.03 2.19 -0.49
N ASN A 257 9.78 1.98 -0.90
CA ASN A 257 8.73 1.47 -0.02
C ASN A 257 7.78 0.56 -0.81
N PRO A 258 8.13 -0.73 -1.00
CA PRO A 258 7.28 -1.70 -1.68
C PRO A 258 6.14 -2.10 -0.74
N VAL A 259 4.90 -1.71 -1.07
CA VAL A 259 3.73 -1.98 -0.22
C VAL A 259 2.79 -2.99 -0.87
N GLY A 260 2.20 -2.68 -2.02
CA GLY A 260 1.35 -3.63 -2.73
C GLY A 260 2.19 -4.73 -3.34
N ILE A 261 1.99 -5.99 -2.94
CA ILE A 261 2.68 -7.14 -3.53
C ILE A 261 1.63 -8.15 -3.98
N ALA A 262 1.70 -8.57 -5.26
CA ALA A 262 0.75 -9.51 -5.84
C ALA A 262 1.39 -10.33 -6.97
N TRP A 263 0.91 -11.56 -7.15
CA TRP A 263 1.27 -12.38 -8.32
C TRP A 263 0.46 -11.94 -9.54
N ASN A 264 1.16 -11.65 -10.63
CA ASN A 264 0.50 -11.43 -11.92
C ASN A 264 0.02 -12.79 -12.46
N PRO A 265 -1.29 -12.97 -12.63
CA PRO A 265 -1.82 -14.28 -13.01
C PRO A 265 -1.45 -14.69 -14.44
N TRP A 266 -1.09 -13.76 -15.31
CA TRP A 266 -0.75 -14.02 -16.70
C TRP A 266 0.74 -14.32 -16.89
N SER A 267 1.63 -13.55 -16.24
CA SER A 267 3.09 -13.78 -16.34
C SER A 267 3.64 -14.72 -15.27
N LYS A 268 2.88 -15.00 -14.22
CA LYS A 268 3.33 -15.71 -13.02
C LYS A 268 4.51 -15.03 -12.30
N GLN A 269 4.76 -13.75 -12.59
CA GLN A 269 5.77 -12.93 -11.92
C GLN A 269 5.17 -12.23 -10.71
N LEU A 270 6.00 -12.01 -9.71
CA LEU A 270 5.69 -11.17 -8.57
C LEU A 270 5.77 -9.70 -8.97
N TRP A 271 4.80 -8.90 -8.59
CA TRP A 271 4.73 -7.46 -8.83
C TRP A 271 4.65 -6.71 -7.50
N THR A 272 5.07 -5.43 -7.53
CA THR A 272 4.91 -4.54 -6.39
C THR A 272 4.51 -3.13 -6.82
N ALA A 273 3.73 -2.45 -5.97
CA ALA A 273 3.55 -1.01 -6.00
C ALA A 273 4.54 -0.37 -5.02
N VAL A 274 5.26 0.65 -5.48
CA VAL A 274 6.31 1.33 -4.71
C VAL A 274 5.94 2.79 -4.52
N ASN A 275 5.89 3.20 -3.26
CA ASN A 275 5.76 4.61 -2.89
C ASN A 275 7.15 5.26 -2.86
N GLU A 276 7.33 6.27 -3.71
CA GLU A 276 8.62 6.88 -4.01
C GLU A 276 8.99 8.07 -3.10
N ARG A 277 10.16 8.63 -3.36
CA ARG A 277 10.82 9.67 -2.54
C ARG A 277 10.23 11.05 -2.73
N ASP A 278 10.46 11.88 -1.73
CA ASP A 278 9.97 13.24 -1.61
C ASP A 278 11.08 14.29 -1.73
N GLU A 279 10.70 15.57 -1.65
CA GLU A 279 11.58 16.74 -1.48
C GLU A 279 12.39 17.15 -2.73
N ILE A 280 11.96 16.76 -3.93
CA ILE A 280 12.52 17.23 -5.21
C ILE A 280 11.46 17.81 -6.16
N GLY A 281 10.38 18.32 -5.61
CA GLY A 281 9.32 19.03 -6.32
C GLY A 281 7.99 18.31 -6.33
N ASN A 282 6.95 19.01 -6.80
CA ASN A 282 5.58 18.47 -6.85
C ASN A 282 5.40 17.34 -7.87
N ASP A 283 6.23 17.27 -8.89
CA ASP A 283 6.06 16.38 -10.05
C ASP A 283 7.08 15.23 -10.06
N LEU A 284 7.89 15.12 -9.01
CA LEU A 284 8.88 14.08 -8.77
C LEU A 284 8.83 13.55 -7.34
N VAL A 285 8.98 12.25 -7.14
CA VAL A 285 9.15 11.17 -8.11
C VAL A 285 7.80 10.48 -8.28
N PRO A 286 7.45 10.01 -9.48
CA PRO A 286 6.23 9.23 -9.60
C PRO A 286 6.36 7.92 -8.83
N ASP A 287 5.33 7.57 -8.06
CA ASP A 287 5.13 6.20 -7.59
C ASP A 287 5.05 5.27 -8.80
N TYR A 288 5.32 4.00 -8.62
CA TYR A 288 5.28 3.06 -9.73
C TYR A 288 4.80 1.68 -9.32
N MET A 289 4.39 0.88 -10.28
CA MET A 289 4.28 -0.57 -10.14
C MET A 289 5.23 -1.26 -11.13
N THR A 290 5.77 -2.42 -10.72
CA THR A 290 6.75 -3.13 -11.51
C THR A 290 6.78 -4.62 -11.21
N SER A 291 7.14 -5.41 -12.22
CA SER A 291 7.50 -6.81 -12.07
C SER A 291 8.82 -6.94 -11.33
N LEU A 292 8.93 -7.91 -10.45
CA LEU A 292 10.14 -8.16 -9.67
C LEU A 292 10.97 -9.28 -10.30
N ARG A 293 12.27 -9.02 -10.43
CA ARG A 293 13.27 -10.01 -10.87
C ARG A 293 14.08 -10.47 -9.66
N ASP A 294 14.32 -11.75 -9.58
CA ASP A 294 15.21 -12.31 -8.56
C ASP A 294 16.62 -11.71 -8.68
N GLY A 295 17.17 -11.18 -7.58
CA GLY A 295 18.42 -10.43 -7.56
C GLY A 295 18.33 -9.03 -8.18
N GLY A 296 17.13 -8.57 -8.60
CA GLY A 296 16.94 -7.28 -9.25
C GLY A 296 17.19 -6.08 -8.32
N PHE A 297 17.73 -4.99 -8.87
CA PHE A 297 17.93 -3.71 -8.19
C PHE A 297 17.18 -2.60 -8.90
N TYR A 298 16.37 -1.80 -8.17
CA TYR A 298 15.43 -0.82 -8.73
C TYR A 298 15.80 0.65 -8.44
N GLY A 299 17.03 0.91 -8.01
CA GLY A 299 17.66 2.23 -8.01
C GLY A 299 17.79 2.92 -6.65
N TRP A 300 16.81 2.79 -5.73
CA TRP A 300 16.90 3.48 -4.43
C TRP A 300 18.15 3.07 -3.64
N PRO A 301 18.89 4.02 -3.04
CA PRO A 301 18.63 5.45 -2.98
C PRO A 301 19.26 6.25 -4.14
N TRP A 302 20.19 5.70 -4.94
CA TRP A 302 21.07 6.42 -5.86
C TRP A 302 20.43 6.86 -7.17
N SER A 303 19.33 6.23 -7.58
CA SER A 303 18.57 6.61 -8.76
C SER A 303 17.07 6.40 -8.54
N TYR A 304 16.25 6.96 -9.43
CA TYR A 304 14.81 6.79 -9.45
C TYR A 304 14.32 6.55 -10.88
N PHE A 305 13.20 5.86 -10.99
CA PHE A 305 12.58 5.46 -12.26
C PHE A 305 13.61 4.93 -13.28
N GLY A 306 14.41 3.96 -12.85
CA GLY A 306 15.54 3.42 -13.58
C GLY A 306 16.84 4.16 -13.24
N GLN A 307 17.55 4.65 -14.26
CA GLN A 307 18.90 5.19 -14.10
C GLN A 307 18.94 6.73 -13.95
N THR A 308 17.82 7.38 -13.65
CA THR A 308 17.81 8.82 -13.36
C THR A 308 18.48 9.07 -12.01
N VAL A 309 19.63 9.74 -12.02
CA VAL A 309 20.47 9.92 -10.82
C VAL A 309 19.79 10.79 -9.78
N ASP A 310 19.78 10.35 -8.53
CA ASP A 310 19.51 11.20 -7.36
C ASP A 310 20.86 11.65 -6.77
N ALA A 311 21.16 12.93 -6.84
CA ALA A 311 22.45 13.48 -6.39
C ALA A 311 22.56 13.64 -4.85
N ARG A 312 21.48 13.39 -4.11
CA ARG A 312 21.42 13.57 -2.64
C ARG A 312 22.13 12.48 -1.84
N PRO A 313 21.99 11.18 -2.16
CA PRO A 313 22.69 10.12 -1.42
C PRO A 313 24.20 10.21 -1.52
N LYS A 314 24.87 9.96 -0.40
CA LYS A 314 26.36 9.95 -0.32
C LYS A 314 26.83 8.65 0.33
N PRO A 315 27.94 8.05 -0.14
CA PRO A 315 28.66 8.39 -1.37
C PRO A 315 27.84 8.10 -2.63
N ALA A 316 28.16 8.77 -3.73
CA ALA A 316 27.58 8.43 -5.04
C ALA A 316 28.05 7.02 -5.46
N ARG A 317 27.16 6.27 -6.10
CA ARG A 317 27.42 4.88 -6.52
C ARG A 317 26.99 4.69 -7.99
N PRO A 318 27.74 5.23 -8.97
CA PRO A 318 27.39 5.15 -10.38
C PRO A 318 27.24 3.70 -10.87
N GLU A 319 28.00 2.77 -10.30
CA GLU A 319 27.91 1.35 -10.61
C GLU A 319 26.57 0.72 -10.16
N MET A 320 25.93 1.29 -9.12
CA MET A 320 24.59 0.89 -8.71
C MET A 320 23.52 1.52 -9.60
N VAL A 321 23.70 2.78 -10.00
CA VAL A 321 22.82 3.44 -10.97
C VAL A 321 22.79 2.66 -12.29
N ALA A 322 23.94 2.22 -12.79
CA ALA A 322 24.03 1.43 -14.02
C ALA A 322 23.29 0.08 -13.96
N LYS A 323 23.11 -0.49 -12.76
CA LYS A 323 22.38 -1.74 -12.53
C LYS A 323 20.87 -1.53 -12.35
N ALA A 324 20.41 -0.29 -12.18
CA ALA A 324 19.03 -0.01 -11.83
C ALA A 324 18.07 -0.40 -12.96
N ILE A 325 17.12 -1.27 -12.64
CA ILE A 325 16.05 -1.69 -13.54
C ILE A 325 15.00 -0.57 -13.57
N LYS A 326 14.59 -0.21 -14.79
CA LYS A 326 13.49 0.73 -14.99
C LYS A 326 12.17 0.07 -14.62
N PRO A 327 11.31 0.71 -13.79
CA PRO A 327 9.97 0.21 -13.50
C PRO A 327 9.08 0.10 -14.75
N ASP A 328 8.14 -0.83 -14.71
CA ASP A 328 7.24 -1.09 -15.84
C ASP A 328 6.22 0.03 -16.05
N TYR A 329 5.72 0.67 -14.98
CA TYR A 329 4.64 1.64 -15.10
C TYR A 329 4.63 2.66 -13.94
N ALA A 330 4.64 3.94 -14.27
CA ALA A 330 4.48 5.04 -13.31
C ALA A 330 3.02 5.28 -12.95
N LEU A 331 2.77 5.51 -11.66
CA LEU A 331 1.44 5.70 -11.07
C LEU A 331 1.12 7.17 -10.71
N GLY A 332 2.00 8.09 -11.11
CA GLY A 332 1.88 9.52 -10.84
C GLY A 332 2.66 9.99 -9.59
N PRO A 333 3.00 11.28 -9.52
CA PRO A 333 3.83 11.83 -8.45
C PRO A 333 3.06 11.92 -7.14
N HIS A 334 3.68 11.46 -6.05
CA HIS A 334 3.17 11.57 -4.68
C HIS A 334 1.77 10.99 -4.44
N THR A 335 1.32 10.04 -5.26
CA THR A 335 -0.02 9.46 -5.13
C THR A 335 -0.18 8.59 -3.89
N ALA A 336 0.93 8.23 -3.24
CA ALA A 336 1.00 7.24 -2.17
C ALA A 336 0.29 5.94 -2.60
N SER A 337 0.74 5.36 -3.72
CA SER A 337 0.22 4.09 -4.25
C SER A 337 0.64 2.96 -3.34
N LEU A 338 -0.32 2.33 -2.64
CA LEU A 338 -0.08 1.35 -1.59
C LEU A 338 -0.63 -0.04 -1.95
N GLY A 339 -1.95 -0.17 -2.14
CA GLY A 339 -2.58 -1.44 -2.48
C GLY A 339 -2.36 -1.83 -3.95
N LEU A 340 -2.15 -3.11 -4.22
CA LEU A 340 -2.07 -3.68 -5.56
C LEU A 340 -2.72 -5.06 -5.57
N THR A 341 -3.65 -5.28 -6.50
CA THR A 341 -4.21 -6.60 -6.81
C THR A 341 -4.51 -6.71 -8.29
N PHE A 342 -4.38 -7.91 -8.86
CA PHE A 342 -4.77 -8.15 -10.25
C PHE A 342 -6.25 -8.47 -10.37
N SER A 343 -6.82 -8.23 -11.54
CA SER A 343 -8.27 -8.38 -11.80
C SER A 343 -8.71 -9.82 -12.07
N GLU A 344 -7.83 -10.81 -11.90
CA GLU A 344 -8.24 -12.22 -12.01
C GLU A 344 -9.41 -12.53 -11.07
N GLY A 345 -10.47 -13.14 -11.59
CA GLY A 345 -11.69 -13.42 -10.84
C GLY A 345 -12.63 -12.23 -10.64
N SER A 346 -12.28 -11.02 -11.07
CA SER A 346 -13.13 -9.84 -10.95
C SER A 346 -14.36 -9.93 -11.87
N ALA A 347 -15.53 -9.56 -11.32
CA ALA A 347 -16.81 -9.47 -12.03
C ALA A 347 -17.25 -8.02 -12.26
N LEU A 348 -16.32 -7.08 -12.35
CA LEU A 348 -16.61 -5.64 -12.53
C LEU A 348 -16.94 -5.23 -13.98
N GLY A 349 -16.87 -6.17 -14.93
CA GLY A 349 -17.19 -5.95 -16.34
C GLY A 349 -15.94 -5.90 -17.24
N ALA A 350 -16.18 -5.90 -18.55
CA ALA A 350 -15.15 -6.10 -19.57
C ALA A 350 -14.00 -5.07 -19.52
N GLN A 351 -14.28 -3.82 -19.16
CA GLN A 351 -13.25 -2.78 -19.06
C GLN A 351 -12.23 -3.03 -17.95
N PHE A 352 -12.56 -3.88 -16.97
CA PHE A 352 -11.72 -4.26 -15.82
C PHE A 352 -11.28 -5.73 -15.87
N ALA A 353 -11.42 -6.39 -17.03
CA ALA A 353 -11.17 -7.83 -17.14
C ALA A 353 -9.70 -8.21 -17.01
N GLN A 354 -8.78 -7.39 -17.52
CA GLN A 354 -7.35 -7.70 -17.51
C GLN A 354 -6.52 -6.48 -17.13
N GLY A 355 -5.97 -6.49 -15.92
CA GLY A 355 -5.18 -5.40 -15.39
C GLY A 355 -4.97 -5.49 -13.88
N ALA A 356 -4.57 -4.37 -13.30
CA ALA A 356 -4.30 -4.26 -11.87
C ALA A 356 -5.08 -3.10 -11.24
N PHE A 357 -5.72 -3.35 -10.11
CA PHE A 357 -6.29 -2.32 -9.24
C PHE A 357 -5.21 -1.80 -8.29
N VAL A 358 -5.16 -0.47 -8.12
CA VAL A 358 -4.20 0.19 -7.23
C VAL A 358 -4.92 1.17 -6.32
N GLY A 359 -4.74 1.00 -5.01
CA GLY A 359 -5.19 1.96 -4.00
C GLY A 359 -4.18 3.09 -3.85
N GLN A 360 -4.61 4.32 -4.13
CA GLN A 360 -3.80 5.54 -4.00
C GLN A 360 -4.26 6.33 -2.77
N HIS A 361 -3.48 6.25 -1.70
CA HIS A 361 -3.81 6.85 -0.40
C HIS A 361 -3.87 8.38 -0.43
N GLY A 362 -3.17 9.00 -1.37
CA GLY A 362 -3.17 10.43 -1.61
C GLY A 362 -2.01 11.20 -1.03
N SER A 363 -1.63 12.26 -1.74
CA SER A 363 -0.46 13.09 -1.43
C SER A 363 -0.66 13.93 -0.17
N TRP A 364 0.46 14.23 0.48
CA TRP A 364 0.57 15.20 1.57
C TRP A 364 1.47 16.40 1.18
N ASN A 365 2.20 16.28 0.09
CA ASN A 365 3.29 17.17 -0.31
C ASN A 365 3.23 17.57 -1.80
N ARG A 366 2.04 17.56 -2.39
CA ARG A 366 1.80 18.00 -3.77
C ARG A 366 0.61 18.96 -3.84
N LYS A 367 0.73 20.03 -4.63
CA LYS A 367 -0.35 20.97 -4.91
C LYS A 367 -0.46 21.19 -6.42
N PRO A 368 -1.63 20.95 -7.06
CA PRO A 368 -2.82 20.30 -6.48
C PRO A 368 -2.52 18.87 -6.02
N ALA A 369 -3.32 18.36 -5.07
CA ALA A 369 -3.13 17.01 -4.55
C ALA A 369 -3.33 15.94 -5.62
N SER A 370 -2.69 14.77 -5.43
CA SER A 370 -2.79 13.59 -6.30
C SER A 370 -3.20 12.36 -5.49
N GLY A 371 -3.71 11.32 -6.15
CA GLY A 371 -4.22 10.12 -5.49
C GLY A 371 -5.61 10.33 -4.90
N TYR A 372 -5.87 9.80 -3.68
CA TYR A 372 -7.19 9.75 -3.02
C TYR A 372 -8.24 9.03 -3.85
N LYS A 373 -7.86 7.93 -4.49
CA LYS A 373 -8.72 7.16 -5.38
C LYS A 373 -8.23 5.73 -5.55
N VAL A 374 -9.06 4.89 -6.10
CA VAL A 374 -8.67 3.59 -6.62
C VAL A 374 -8.66 3.68 -8.14
N ILE A 375 -7.56 3.26 -8.74
CA ILE A 375 -7.40 3.21 -10.19
C ILE A 375 -7.25 1.78 -10.68
N PHE A 376 -7.57 1.55 -11.95
CA PHE A 376 -7.31 0.33 -12.69
C PHE A 376 -6.32 0.61 -13.80
N VAL A 377 -5.21 -0.11 -13.84
CA VAL A 377 -4.23 -0.05 -14.92
C VAL A 377 -4.49 -1.23 -15.86
N PRO A 378 -4.97 -0.97 -17.10
CA PRO A 378 -5.22 -2.03 -18.07
C PRO A 378 -3.95 -2.69 -18.55
N PHE A 379 -4.01 -4.01 -18.75
CA PHE A 379 -2.91 -4.82 -19.31
C PHE A 379 -3.26 -5.34 -20.70
N ALA A 380 -2.23 -5.54 -21.52
CA ALA A 380 -2.27 -6.34 -22.74
C ALA A 380 -1.28 -7.49 -22.57
N GLY A 381 -1.80 -8.71 -22.54
CA GLY A 381 -1.01 -9.85 -22.09
C GLY A 381 -0.58 -9.67 -20.63
N ALA A 382 0.72 -9.71 -20.38
CA ALA A 382 1.30 -9.62 -19.04
C ALA A 382 1.85 -8.22 -18.67
N GLN A 383 1.65 -7.21 -19.54
CA GLN A 383 2.24 -5.88 -19.39
C GLN A 383 1.17 -4.77 -19.36
N PRO A 384 1.39 -3.69 -18.56
CA PRO A 384 0.52 -2.54 -18.56
C PRO A 384 0.53 -1.84 -19.93
N SER A 385 -0.65 -1.45 -20.41
CA SER A 385 -0.80 -1.08 -21.83
C SER A 385 -1.35 0.31 -22.09
N ARG A 386 -2.15 0.87 -21.18
CA ARG A 386 -2.87 2.14 -21.40
C ARG A 386 -2.85 3.01 -20.15
N LYS A 387 -3.37 4.24 -20.26
CA LYS A 387 -3.60 5.11 -19.11
C LYS A 387 -4.59 4.45 -18.12
N PRO A 388 -4.44 4.73 -16.83
CA PRO A 388 -5.32 4.14 -15.83
C PRO A 388 -6.75 4.69 -15.96
N ILE A 389 -7.69 3.90 -15.46
CA ILE A 389 -9.12 4.22 -15.36
C ILE A 389 -9.44 4.43 -13.89
N ASP A 390 -10.15 5.50 -13.53
CA ASP A 390 -10.64 5.69 -12.17
C ASP A 390 -11.73 4.66 -11.88
N VAL A 391 -11.61 3.97 -10.75
CA VAL A 391 -12.58 2.93 -10.28
C VAL A 391 -13.45 3.48 -9.17
N LEU A 392 -12.83 4.17 -8.21
CA LEU A 392 -13.50 4.71 -7.03
C LEU A 392 -12.85 6.05 -6.67
N THR A 393 -13.63 7.11 -6.62
CA THR A 393 -13.19 8.50 -6.39
C THR A 393 -13.99 9.15 -5.26
N GLY A 394 -13.79 10.45 -5.02
CA GLY A 394 -14.56 11.20 -4.02
C GLY A 394 -14.06 11.05 -2.58
N PHE A 395 -12.92 10.38 -2.36
CA PHE A 395 -12.30 10.28 -1.03
C PHE A 395 -11.78 11.62 -0.50
N ARG A 396 -11.53 12.57 -1.40
CA ARG A 396 -11.13 13.93 -1.06
C ARG A 396 -11.94 14.92 -1.89
N VAL A 397 -12.49 15.93 -1.21
CA VAL A 397 -13.12 17.10 -1.84
C VAL A 397 -12.46 18.33 -1.20
N ASP A 398 -11.94 19.21 -2.03
CA ASP A 398 -11.14 20.37 -1.60
C ASP A 398 -10.01 19.97 -0.63
N ASP A 399 -10.00 20.52 0.57
CA ASP A 399 -8.99 20.24 1.61
C ASP A 399 -9.47 19.23 2.68
N ILE A 400 -10.57 18.53 2.43
CA ILE A 400 -11.15 17.52 3.32
C ILE A 400 -10.96 16.13 2.72
N ALA A 401 -10.40 15.21 3.51
CA ALA A 401 -10.35 13.79 3.20
C ALA A 401 -11.41 13.04 4.03
N TYR A 402 -12.45 12.56 3.36
CA TYR A 402 -13.46 11.71 3.97
C TYR A 402 -12.96 10.28 4.15
N GLY A 403 -12.08 9.85 3.28
CA GLY A 403 -11.44 8.54 3.30
C GLY A 403 -10.08 8.57 2.61
N ARG A 404 -9.35 7.45 2.76
CA ARG A 404 -8.07 7.20 2.07
C ARG A 404 -7.95 5.71 1.74
N PRO A 405 -8.00 5.32 0.47
CA PRO A 405 -7.88 3.91 0.08
C PRO A 405 -6.46 3.40 0.30
N VAL A 406 -6.34 2.20 0.89
CA VAL A 406 -5.08 1.53 1.16
C VAL A 406 -5.03 0.18 0.46
N GLY A 407 -5.36 -0.91 1.17
CA GLY A 407 -5.42 -2.25 0.61
C GLY A 407 -6.59 -2.40 -0.35
N VAL A 408 -6.35 -3.07 -1.46
CA VAL A 408 -7.37 -3.47 -2.44
C VAL A 408 -7.23 -4.95 -2.75
N ILE A 409 -8.35 -5.68 -2.83
CA ILE A 409 -8.35 -7.11 -3.13
C ILE A 409 -9.64 -7.53 -3.81
N VAL A 410 -9.55 -8.48 -4.75
CA VAL A 410 -10.73 -9.08 -5.37
C VAL A 410 -11.30 -10.14 -4.43
N ALA A 411 -12.57 -10.01 -4.07
CA ALA A 411 -13.31 -10.96 -3.24
C ALA A 411 -13.75 -12.19 -4.04
N ARG A 412 -14.19 -13.24 -3.33
CA ARG A 412 -14.64 -14.47 -3.99
C ARG A 412 -15.86 -14.29 -4.89
N ASP A 413 -16.70 -13.33 -4.61
CA ASP A 413 -17.87 -12.99 -5.44
C ASP A 413 -17.49 -12.18 -6.70
N GLY A 414 -16.21 -11.83 -6.87
CA GLY A 414 -15.68 -11.03 -7.97
C GLY A 414 -15.78 -9.52 -7.76
N SER A 415 -16.27 -9.07 -6.62
CA SER A 415 -16.25 -7.66 -6.24
C SER A 415 -14.84 -7.22 -5.84
N LEU A 416 -14.59 -5.91 -5.84
CA LEU A 416 -13.36 -5.33 -5.31
C LEU A 416 -13.61 -4.78 -3.91
N LEU A 417 -12.84 -5.23 -2.93
CA LEU A 417 -12.83 -4.68 -1.58
C LEU A 417 -11.71 -3.66 -1.43
N VAL A 418 -12.01 -2.57 -0.74
CA VAL A 418 -11.11 -1.43 -0.54
C VAL A 418 -11.07 -1.05 0.94
N ALA A 419 -9.93 -1.21 1.59
CA ALA A 419 -9.71 -0.71 2.94
C ALA A 419 -9.55 0.81 2.94
N ASP A 420 -10.27 1.48 3.83
CA ASP A 420 -10.28 2.93 4.00
C ASP A 420 -9.93 3.28 5.46
N ASP A 421 -8.68 3.66 5.69
CA ASP A 421 -8.14 3.86 7.03
C ASP A 421 -8.64 5.13 7.73
N VAL A 422 -9.00 6.15 6.99
CA VAL A 422 -9.63 7.38 7.51
C VAL A 422 -11.12 7.21 7.70
N GLY A 423 -11.77 6.52 6.76
CA GLY A 423 -13.20 6.21 6.82
C GLY A 423 -13.56 5.12 7.84
N ASN A 424 -12.57 4.37 8.34
CA ASN A 424 -12.76 3.24 9.27
C ASN A 424 -13.71 2.16 8.72
N LYS A 425 -13.58 1.87 7.42
CA LYS A 425 -14.48 1.00 6.66
C LYS A 425 -13.73 0.14 5.66
N VAL A 426 -14.39 -0.92 5.23
CA VAL A 426 -14.09 -1.63 3.99
C VAL A 426 -15.23 -1.37 3.02
N TRP A 427 -14.92 -0.81 1.88
CA TRP A 427 -15.86 -0.59 0.79
C TRP A 427 -15.90 -1.80 -0.15
N ARG A 428 -17.09 -2.13 -0.66
CA ARG A 428 -17.28 -3.13 -1.71
C ARG A 428 -17.72 -2.46 -2.99
N VAL A 429 -16.97 -2.68 -4.06
CA VAL A 429 -17.28 -2.21 -5.42
C VAL A 429 -17.72 -3.42 -6.24
N SER A 430 -18.87 -3.34 -6.89
CA SER A 430 -19.42 -4.40 -7.73
C SER A 430 -20.03 -3.82 -9.01
N ALA A 431 -20.27 -4.64 -10.02
CA ALA A 431 -21.00 -4.21 -11.22
C ALA A 431 -22.42 -3.78 -10.86
N ALA A 432 -22.91 -2.67 -11.43
CA ALA A 432 -24.29 -2.20 -11.24
C ALA A 432 -25.32 -3.22 -11.79
N THR A 433 -24.98 -3.86 -12.91
CA THR A 433 -25.71 -5.02 -13.46
C THR A 433 -24.83 -6.25 -13.23
N PRO A 434 -25.39 -7.33 -12.62
CA PRO A 434 -24.63 -8.54 -12.39
C PRO A 434 -23.97 -9.04 -13.67
N GLN A 435 -22.68 -9.33 -13.61
CA GLN A 435 -21.89 -9.89 -14.71
C GLN A 435 -21.64 -11.37 -14.44
N PRO A 436 -21.65 -12.23 -15.47
CA PRO A 436 -21.19 -13.60 -15.33
C PRO A 436 -19.74 -13.60 -14.79
N ARG A 437 -19.47 -14.44 -13.80
CA ARG A 437 -18.08 -14.62 -13.33
C ARG A 437 -17.26 -15.16 -14.49
N PRO A 438 -16.06 -14.61 -14.77
CA PRO A 438 -15.10 -15.33 -15.59
C PRO A 438 -14.86 -16.69 -14.92
N MET A 439 -15.12 -17.78 -15.62
CA MET A 439 -14.77 -19.11 -15.08
C MET A 439 -13.28 -19.10 -14.82
N ALA A 440 -12.90 -19.26 -13.54
CA ALA A 440 -11.50 -19.53 -13.20
C ALA A 440 -11.06 -20.73 -14.04
N ALA A 441 -9.93 -20.60 -14.73
CA ALA A 441 -9.37 -21.74 -15.48
C ALA A 441 -9.29 -22.91 -14.51
N GLN A 442 -10.05 -23.97 -14.77
CA GLN A 442 -10.01 -25.17 -13.96
C GLN A 442 -8.56 -25.67 -13.99
N VAL A 443 -7.88 -25.61 -12.86
CA VAL A 443 -6.65 -26.33 -12.65
C VAL A 443 -7.06 -27.80 -12.69
N LEU A 444 -6.93 -28.43 -13.86
CA LEU A 444 -7.07 -29.88 -13.97
C LEU A 444 -6.08 -30.50 -12.98
N PRO A 445 -6.53 -31.44 -12.15
CA PRO A 445 -5.60 -32.18 -11.31
C PRO A 445 -4.56 -32.86 -12.20
N PRO A 446 -3.29 -32.95 -11.76
CA PRO A 446 -2.26 -33.63 -12.54
C PRO A 446 -2.74 -35.03 -12.89
N ALA A 447 -2.61 -35.40 -14.17
CA ALA A 447 -2.96 -36.72 -14.64
C ALA A 447 -2.19 -37.75 -13.79
N VAL A 448 -2.90 -38.67 -13.16
CA VAL A 448 -2.31 -39.80 -12.44
C VAL A 448 -1.61 -40.65 -13.49
N PRO A 449 -0.29 -40.91 -13.38
CA PRO A 449 0.37 -41.86 -14.29
C PRO A 449 -0.30 -43.21 -14.14
N GLY A 450 -0.80 -43.75 -15.26
CA GLY A 450 -1.37 -45.07 -15.28
C GLY A 450 -0.37 -46.11 -14.78
N ARG A 451 -0.89 -47.09 -14.05
CA ARG A 451 -0.17 -48.29 -13.58
C ARG A 451 0.33 -49.13 -14.76
#